data_65717e6613486d28c1a4e560bee201c5
#
_entry.id   65717e6613486d28c1a4e560bee201c5
#
_cell.length_a   1.000
_cell.length_b   1.000
_cell.length_c   1.000
_cell.angle_alpha   90.00
_cell.angle_beta   90.00
_cell.angle_gamma   90.00
#
_symmetry.space_group_name_H-M   'P 1'
#
loop_
_entity.id
_entity.type
_entity.pdbx_description
1 polymer ?
#
loop_
_entity_poly.entity_id
_entity_poly.type
_entity_poly.pdbx_seq_one_letter_code
_entity_poly.pdbx_strand_id
1 'polypeptide(L)'
;MNLVKLKYYIITIALFAGSVQAFGQRRSVDNLTYFDERPLHFGFYLGLNTMDYRITNFNNVYDNPVFTAHPELIPNAKKYYNNKTSFAAEDYTILPGFTVGGVVNFRLTRDFDLRFTPGMSLGSRSFKYFIDINKELVNQSSGMDEKTYLTTPSAYVDIPVGIRYKGFRHYNLRPFVYLGAAYRMDLENKRITESVVHLKKNGGYAEVGLGLDSYLEYFRFTAEVRFSYGLSNLIRHDADIAKPTPYYGYIFKELNSNIFTLIFYFE
;
A
#
# COMPACT_ATOMS: atom_id res chain seq x y z
N MET A 1 -17.28 10.36 -2.61
CA MET A 1 -16.49 11.22 -1.71
C MET A 1 -17.31 12.45 -1.39
N ASN A 2 -17.67 12.67 -0.11
CA ASN A 2 -18.58 13.75 0.30
C ASN A 2 -17.92 15.12 0.04
N LEU A 3 -18.60 16.01 -0.71
CA LEU A 3 -18.16 17.39 -1.02
C LEU A 3 -17.74 18.20 0.23
N VAL A 4 -18.32 17.89 1.39
CA VAL A 4 -17.97 18.51 2.67
C VAL A 4 -16.56 18.09 3.12
N LYS A 5 -16.20 16.81 3.01
CA LYS A 5 -14.86 16.32 3.36
C LYS A 5 -13.79 16.90 2.41
N LEU A 6 -14.10 17.03 1.13
CA LEU A 6 -13.20 17.65 0.15
C LEU A 6 -12.88 19.11 0.50
N LYS A 7 -13.88 19.89 0.96
CA LYS A 7 -13.68 21.28 1.42
C LYS A 7 -12.72 21.36 2.61
N TYR A 8 -12.84 20.47 3.60
CA TYR A 8 -11.92 20.44 4.74
C TYR A 8 -10.50 20.10 4.33
N TYR A 9 -10.30 19.15 3.41
CA TYR A 9 -8.96 18.83 2.89
C TYR A 9 -8.34 20.01 2.15
N ILE A 10 -9.09 20.71 1.31
CA ILE A 10 -8.62 21.89 0.58
C ILE A 10 -8.24 23.01 1.56
N ILE A 11 -9.06 23.26 2.59
CA ILE A 11 -8.78 24.28 3.61
C ILE A 11 -7.53 23.92 4.42
N THR A 12 -7.36 22.66 4.79
CA THR A 12 -6.19 22.19 5.53
C THR A 12 -4.92 22.33 4.69
N ILE A 13 -4.97 21.99 3.42
CA ILE A 13 -3.84 22.18 2.47
C ILE A 13 -3.53 23.66 2.27
N ALA A 14 -4.56 24.52 2.14
CA ALA A 14 -4.38 25.95 1.99
C ALA A 14 -3.79 26.61 3.24
N LEU A 15 -4.21 26.19 4.45
CA LEU A 15 -3.63 26.65 5.71
C LEU A 15 -2.17 26.19 5.87
N PHE A 16 -1.85 24.98 5.44
CA PHE A 16 -0.48 24.47 5.46
C PHE A 16 0.42 25.21 4.45
N ALA A 17 -0.09 25.49 3.25
CA ALA A 17 0.62 26.27 2.23
C ALA A 17 0.83 27.74 2.67
N GLY A 18 -0.13 28.33 3.39
CA GLY A 18 -0.04 29.70 3.92
C GLY A 18 0.98 29.83 5.05
N SER A 19 1.19 28.81 5.87
CA SER A 19 2.17 28.83 6.97
C SER A 19 3.63 28.82 6.46
N VAL A 20 3.88 28.30 5.27
CA VAL A 20 5.24 28.26 4.67
C VAL A 20 5.73 29.66 4.26
N GLN A 21 4.83 30.60 3.97
CA GLN A 21 5.20 31.97 3.58
C GLN A 21 5.66 32.85 4.74
N ALA A 22 5.31 32.51 5.99
CA ALA A 22 5.66 33.32 7.17
C ALA A 22 7.16 33.28 7.55
N PHE A 23 7.93 32.36 6.98
CA PHE A 23 9.37 32.22 7.26
C PHE A 23 10.29 32.98 6.26
N GLY A 24 9.72 33.76 5.35
CA GLY A 24 10.39 34.27 4.13
C GLY A 24 11.25 35.52 4.28
N GLN A 25 11.49 36.11 5.45
CA GLN A 25 12.19 37.41 5.54
C GLN A 25 13.59 37.40 6.18
N ARG A 26 14.15 36.25 6.56
CA ARG A 26 15.56 36.22 6.94
C ARG A 26 16.42 35.95 5.71
N ARG A 27 17.50 36.70 5.50
CA ARG A 27 18.56 36.32 4.58
C ARG A 27 19.01 34.92 4.93
N SER A 28 18.49 33.94 4.18
CA SER A 28 18.82 32.55 4.38
C SER A 28 20.22 32.33 3.87
N VAL A 29 21.14 31.99 4.73
CA VAL A 29 22.44 31.45 4.34
C VAL A 29 22.19 30.14 3.63
N ASP A 30 22.80 29.91 2.47
CA ASP A 30 22.70 28.64 1.77
C ASP A 30 23.50 27.57 2.53
N ASN A 31 22.77 26.66 3.18
CA ASN A 31 23.36 25.57 3.93
C ASN A 31 23.80 24.44 2.98
N LEU A 32 24.82 23.68 3.35
CA LEU A 32 25.26 22.49 2.63
C LEU A 32 25.45 22.71 1.11
N THR A 33 26.15 23.80 0.73
CA THR A 33 26.32 24.23 -0.67
C THR A 33 26.93 23.15 -1.57
N TYR A 34 27.86 22.34 -1.05
CA TYR A 34 28.54 21.26 -1.79
C TYR A 34 27.91 19.88 -1.57
N PHE A 35 26.81 19.81 -0.85
CA PHE A 35 26.16 18.53 -0.55
C PHE A 35 25.74 17.79 -1.83
N ASP A 36 25.06 18.49 -2.72
CA ASP A 36 24.57 17.93 -3.97
C ASP A 36 25.68 17.57 -4.98
N GLU A 37 26.91 17.98 -4.75
CA GLU A 37 28.04 17.67 -5.61
C GLU A 37 28.65 16.29 -5.29
N ARG A 38 28.45 15.80 -4.11
CA ARG A 38 28.94 14.48 -3.70
C ARG A 38 28.26 13.37 -4.49
N PRO A 39 28.99 12.36 -4.97
CA PRO A 39 28.42 11.29 -5.80
C PRO A 39 27.52 10.36 -5.01
N LEU A 40 27.69 10.25 -3.69
CA LEU A 40 27.04 9.26 -2.84
C LEU A 40 26.63 9.88 -1.50
N HIS A 41 25.38 9.63 -1.10
CA HIS A 41 24.86 10.02 0.20
C HIS A 41 24.25 8.82 0.88
N PHE A 42 24.38 8.77 2.18
CA PHE A 42 23.80 7.75 3.06
C PHE A 42 22.97 8.42 4.13
N GLY A 43 22.00 7.71 4.60
CA GLY A 43 21.16 8.15 5.70
C GLY A 43 20.20 7.06 6.14
N PHE A 44 19.26 7.47 6.95
CA PHE A 44 18.16 6.61 7.38
C PHE A 44 16.82 7.32 7.16
N TYR A 45 15.77 6.54 7.20
CA TYR A 45 14.42 7.10 7.10
C TYR A 45 13.47 6.46 8.10
N LEU A 46 12.48 7.25 8.46
CA LEU A 46 11.32 6.86 9.24
C LEU A 46 10.07 7.28 8.47
N GLY A 47 9.00 6.52 8.58
CA GLY A 47 7.77 6.89 7.90
C GLY A 47 6.53 6.30 8.53
N LEU A 48 5.41 6.90 8.19
CA LEU A 48 4.07 6.39 8.49
C LEU A 48 3.48 5.83 7.22
N ASN A 49 2.94 4.62 7.28
CA ASN A 49 2.30 4.01 6.13
C ASN A 49 0.85 3.64 6.40
N THR A 50 0.08 3.51 5.34
CA THR A 50 -1.22 2.87 5.35
C THR A 50 -1.23 1.84 4.22
N MET A 51 -1.72 0.65 4.53
CA MET A 51 -1.74 -0.46 3.60
C MET A 51 -3.18 -0.85 3.32
N ASP A 52 -3.56 -0.83 2.04
CA ASP A 52 -4.91 -1.15 1.59
C ASP A 52 -4.91 -2.31 0.61
N TYR A 53 -6.02 -3.03 0.59
CA TYR A 53 -6.31 -4.02 -0.44
C TYR A 53 -7.12 -3.40 -1.58
N ARG A 54 -6.69 -3.65 -2.80
CA ARG A 54 -7.50 -3.42 -3.98
C ARG A 54 -8.12 -4.76 -4.39
N ILE A 55 -9.42 -4.87 -4.16
CA ILE A 55 -10.19 -6.08 -4.31
C ILE A 55 -10.93 -6.04 -5.65
N THR A 56 -10.79 -7.10 -6.44
CA THR A 56 -11.58 -7.32 -7.66
C THR A 56 -12.44 -8.55 -7.46
N ASN A 57 -13.74 -8.35 -7.39
CA ASN A 57 -14.73 -9.42 -7.26
C ASN A 57 -15.01 -10.07 -8.62
N PHE A 58 -15.58 -11.28 -8.61
CA PHE A 58 -16.13 -11.89 -9.82
C PHE A 58 -17.37 -11.11 -10.26
N ASN A 59 -17.51 -10.88 -11.57
CA ASN A 59 -18.66 -10.15 -12.12
C ASN A 59 -19.94 -10.98 -12.07
N ASN A 60 -19.79 -12.29 -12.27
CA ASN A 60 -20.89 -13.24 -12.23
C ASN A 60 -20.54 -14.39 -11.28
N VAL A 61 -21.53 -14.92 -10.60
CA VAL A 61 -21.38 -16.07 -9.71
C VAL A 61 -20.84 -17.31 -10.44
N TYR A 62 -21.24 -17.49 -11.69
CA TYR A 62 -20.80 -18.61 -12.55
C TYR A 62 -19.36 -18.46 -13.07
N ASP A 63 -18.76 -17.28 -13.01
CA ASP A 63 -17.34 -17.07 -13.37
C ASP A 63 -16.42 -17.57 -12.23
N ASN A 64 -16.98 -17.85 -11.06
CA ASN A 64 -16.24 -18.41 -9.94
C ASN A 64 -16.08 -19.92 -10.12
N PRO A 65 -14.84 -20.45 -10.19
CA PRO A 65 -14.57 -21.87 -10.43
C PRO A 65 -15.24 -22.81 -9.43
N VAL A 66 -15.40 -22.39 -8.18
CA VAL A 66 -16.05 -23.19 -7.13
C VAL A 66 -17.51 -23.43 -7.46
N PHE A 67 -18.23 -22.38 -7.87
CA PHE A 67 -19.64 -22.51 -8.21
C PHE A 67 -19.89 -23.15 -9.56
N THR A 68 -18.92 -23.09 -10.48
CA THR A 68 -18.96 -23.87 -11.72
C THR A 68 -18.83 -25.36 -11.43
N ALA A 69 -17.98 -25.74 -10.46
CA ALA A 69 -17.80 -27.14 -10.05
C ALA A 69 -18.93 -27.65 -9.12
N HIS A 70 -19.49 -26.74 -8.32
CA HIS A 70 -20.50 -27.07 -7.28
C HIS A 70 -21.68 -26.10 -7.33
N PRO A 71 -22.53 -26.14 -8.36
CA PRO A 71 -23.66 -25.23 -8.53
C PRO A 71 -24.70 -25.33 -7.41
N GLU A 72 -24.76 -26.48 -6.70
CA GLU A 72 -25.60 -26.70 -5.54
C GLU A 72 -25.30 -25.78 -4.35
N LEU A 73 -24.08 -25.22 -4.29
CA LEU A 73 -23.67 -24.29 -3.23
C LEU A 73 -24.28 -22.89 -3.38
N ILE A 74 -24.89 -22.58 -4.53
CA ILE A 74 -25.52 -21.28 -4.78
C ILE A 74 -26.92 -21.27 -4.17
N PRO A 75 -27.15 -20.56 -3.05
CA PRO A 75 -28.49 -20.42 -2.51
C PRO A 75 -29.31 -19.47 -3.37
N ASN A 76 -30.49 -19.90 -3.81
CA ASN A 76 -31.42 -19.05 -4.55
C ASN A 76 -30.82 -18.32 -5.77
N ALA A 77 -30.40 -19.06 -6.79
CA ALA A 77 -29.81 -18.55 -8.02
C ALA A 77 -30.56 -17.32 -8.62
N LYS A 78 -31.87 -17.21 -8.42
CA LYS A 78 -32.69 -16.06 -8.86
C LYS A 78 -32.34 -14.75 -8.16
N LYS A 79 -31.85 -14.76 -6.91
CA LYS A 79 -31.48 -13.56 -6.15
C LYS A 79 -30.18 -12.94 -6.64
N TYR A 80 -29.32 -13.75 -7.26
CA TYR A 80 -27.99 -13.33 -7.74
C TYR A 80 -27.93 -13.02 -9.23
N TYR A 81 -29.02 -13.15 -9.94
CA TYR A 81 -29.14 -12.80 -11.37
C TYR A 81 -28.88 -11.30 -11.65
N ASN A 82 -28.90 -10.43 -10.64
CA ASN A 82 -28.59 -9.01 -10.77
C ASN A 82 -27.10 -8.69 -10.53
N ASN A 83 -26.18 -9.45 -11.08
CA ASN A 83 -24.73 -9.18 -11.07
C ASN A 83 -24.06 -9.18 -9.68
N LYS A 84 -24.68 -9.74 -8.63
CA LYS A 84 -24.01 -9.88 -7.33
C LYS A 84 -23.53 -11.31 -7.16
N THR A 85 -22.24 -11.45 -6.87
CA THR A 85 -21.66 -12.75 -6.51
C THR A 85 -22.10 -13.15 -5.10
N SER A 86 -22.19 -14.46 -4.85
CA SER A 86 -22.41 -14.98 -3.49
C SER A 86 -21.26 -14.65 -2.54
N PHE A 87 -20.14 -14.19 -3.07
CA PHE A 87 -19.00 -13.68 -2.35
C PHE A 87 -18.70 -12.25 -2.77
N ALA A 88 -18.56 -11.38 -1.82
CA ALA A 88 -18.12 -10.00 -2.03
C ALA A 88 -17.17 -9.59 -0.90
N ALA A 89 -16.17 -8.81 -1.24
CA ALA A 89 -15.29 -8.22 -0.26
C ALA A 89 -15.17 -6.71 -0.52
N GLU A 90 -15.06 -5.95 0.52
CA GLU A 90 -14.90 -4.51 0.50
C GLU A 90 -13.73 -4.12 1.41
N ASP A 91 -12.98 -3.11 1.01
CA ASP A 91 -11.99 -2.50 1.89
C ASP A 91 -12.69 -1.86 3.09
N TYR A 92 -12.15 -2.09 4.30
CA TYR A 92 -12.91 -1.76 5.50
C TYR A 92 -12.34 -0.59 6.29
N THR A 93 -11.05 -0.61 6.58
CA THR A 93 -10.46 0.38 7.49
C THR A 93 -9.00 0.64 7.16
N ILE A 94 -8.64 1.92 7.07
CA ILE A 94 -7.26 2.35 6.96
C ILE A 94 -6.61 2.25 8.34
N LEU A 95 -5.66 1.34 8.49
CA LEU A 95 -4.89 1.16 9.70
C LEU A 95 -3.49 1.78 9.53
N PRO A 96 -3.08 2.69 10.44
CA PRO A 96 -1.75 3.26 10.38
C PRO A 96 -0.68 2.22 10.70
N GLY A 97 0.39 2.27 9.95
CA GLY A 97 1.58 1.45 10.13
C GLY A 97 2.83 2.32 10.15
N PHE A 98 3.97 1.68 10.33
CA PHE A 98 5.26 2.32 10.47
C PHE A 98 6.28 1.71 9.51
N THR A 99 7.18 2.54 8.95
CA THR A 99 8.28 2.07 8.10
C THR A 99 9.60 2.68 8.55
N VAL A 100 10.67 1.89 8.44
CA VAL A 100 12.03 2.31 8.82
C VAL A 100 13.05 1.64 7.92
N GLY A 101 14.13 2.35 7.61
CA GLY A 101 15.21 1.76 6.81
C GLY A 101 16.38 2.70 6.58
N GLY A 102 17.28 2.24 5.73
CA GLY A 102 18.40 3.01 5.24
C GLY A 102 18.11 3.65 3.90
N VAL A 103 18.80 4.72 3.58
CA VAL A 103 18.77 5.35 2.27
C VAL A 103 20.17 5.45 1.70
N VAL A 104 20.30 5.11 0.43
CA VAL A 104 21.49 5.32 -0.38
C VAL A 104 21.06 6.10 -1.61
N ASN A 105 21.64 7.28 -1.78
CA ASN A 105 21.44 8.14 -2.94
C ASN A 105 22.70 8.18 -3.76
N PHE A 106 22.61 7.79 -5.01
CA PHE A 106 23.70 7.85 -5.97
C PHE A 106 23.38 8.93 -7.01
N ARG A 107 24.21 9.96 -7.10
CA ARG A 107 24.08 11.04 -8.08
C ARG A 107 24.41 10.54 -9.48
N LEU A 108 23.44 10.55 -10.37
CA LEU A 108 23.65 10.23 -11.79
C LEU A 108 24.03 11.46 -12.59
N THR A 109 23.28 12.56 -12.37
CA THR A 109 23.50 13.84 -13.02
C THR A 109 23.21 14.98 -12.04
N ARG A 110 23.26 16.22 -12.51
CA ARG A 110 22.87 17.38 -11.70
C ARG A 110 21.43 17.28 -11.18
N ASP A 111 20.53 16.76 -11.99
CA ASP A 111 19.09 16.78 -11.72
C ASP A 111 18.51 15.38 -11.43
N PHE A 112 19.29 14.32 -11.65
CA PHE A 112 18.85 12.95 -11.44
C PHE A 112 19.72 12.22 -10.44
N ASP A 113 19.05 11.56 -9.46
CA ASP A 113 19.68 10.63 -8.52
C ASP A 113 19.02 9.26 -8.65
N LEU A 114 19.82 8.19 -8.52
CA LEU A 114 19.34 6.86 -8.25
C LEU A 114 19.21 6.69 -6.74
N ARG A 115 18.02 6.35 -6.28
CA ARG A 115 17.73 6.16 -4.84
C ARG A 115 17.39 4.71 -4.56
N PHE A 116 18.06 4.17 -3.55
CA PHE A 116 17.82 2.85 -3.00
C PHE A 116 17.48 2.98 -1.52
N THR A 117 16.30 2.48 -1.10
CA THR A 117 15.80 2.67 0.28
C THR A 117 15.36 1.35 0.91
N PRO A 118 16.31 0.42 1.17
CA PRO A 118 15.98 -0.85 1.82
C PRO A 118 15.46 -0.61 3.23
N GLY A 119 14.46 -1.40 3.64
CA GLY A 119 13.89 -1.24 4.96
C GLY A 119 12.84 -2.26 5.32
N MET A 120 12.09 -1.93 6.36
CA MET A 120 10.97 -2.73 6.85
C MET A 120 9.74 -1.85 7.02
N SER A 121 8.59 -2.39 6.63
CA SER A 121 7.29 -1.76 6.81
C SER A 121 6.39 -2.67 7.63
N LEU A 122 5.89 -2.15 8.73
CA LEU A 122 4.94 -2.82 9.61
C LEU A 122 3.58 -2.15 9.44
N GLY A 123 2.53 -2.94 9.35
CA GLY A 123 1.17 -2.42 9.22
C GLY A 123 0.15 -3.53 9.30
N SER A 124 -1.10 -3.16 9.20
CA SER A 124 -2.21 -4.10 9.15
C SER A 124 -3.18 -3.70 8.05
N ARG A 125 -3.78 -4.69 7.43
CA ARG A 125 -4.82 -4.52 6.42
C ARG A 125 -6.08 -5.18 6.90
N SER A 126 -7.22 -4.55 6.67
CA SER A 126 -8.49 -5.13 6.99
C SER A 126 -9.41 -5.11 5.78
N PHE A 127 -10.12 -6.18 5.58
CA PHE A 127 -11.21 -6.23 4.64
C PHE A 127 -12.41 -6.92 5.26
N LYS A 128 -13.55 -6.53 4.77
CA LYS A 128 -14.85 -7.11 5.12
C LYS A 128 -15.28 -8.01 3.99
N TYR A 129 -15.64 -9.22 4.31
CA TYR A 129 -16.18 -10.13 3.31
C TYR A 129 -17.57 -10.62 3.69
N PHE A 130 -18.32 -10.91 2.66
CA PHE A 130 -19.67 -11.45 2.74
C PHE A 130 -19.70 -12.77 1.97
N ILE A 131 -20.15 -13.81 2.64
CA ILE A 131 -20.32 -15.15 2.04
C ILE A 131 -21.77 -15.56 2.27
N ASP A 132 -22.51 -15.76 1.18
CA ASP A 132 -23.88 -16.29 1.21
C ASP A 132 -23.86 -17.67 0.54
N ILE A 133 -23.70 -18.71 1.35
CA ILE A 133 -23.71 -20.10 0.89
C ILE A 133 -24.90 -20.81 1.52
N ASN A 134 -25.42 -21.83 0.82
CA ASN A 134 -26.45 -22.71 1.39
C ASN A 134 -25.88 -23.48 2.58
N LYS A 135 -26.21 -23.05 3.79
CA LYS A 135 -25.70 -23.60 5.05
C LYS A 135 -26.10 -25.07 5.27
N GLU A 136 -27.15 -25.54 4.59
CA GLU A 136 -27.62 -26.91 4.71
C GLU A 136 -26.70 -27.92 4.03
N LEU A 137 -25.95 -27.47 3.00
CA LEU A 137 -25.05 -28.31 2.21
C LEU A 137 -23.61 -28.33 2.73
N VAL A 138 -23.25 -27.30 3.50
CA VAL A 138 -21.91 -27.16 4.11
C VAL A 138 -22.04 -27.65 5.55
N ASN A 139 -21.50 -28.82 5.87
CA ASN A 139 -21.46 -29.37 7.23
C ASN A 139 -21.01 -28.30 8.24
N GLN A 140 -21.85 -28.01 9.19
CA GLN A 140 -21.97 -26.87 10.08
C GLN A 140 -20.83 -26.59 11.06
N SER A 141 -19.59 -26.85 10.75
CA SER A 141 -18.50 -26.66 11.71
C SER A 141 -18.00 -25.20 11.82
N SER A 142 -18.54 -24.30 11.05
CA SER A 142 -18.10 -22.89 11.09
C SER A 142 -19.32 -21.98 11.19
N GLY A 143 -19.66 -21.59 12.40
CA GLY A 143 -20.61 -20.51 12.65
C GLY A 143 -20.04 -19.18 12.17
N MET A 144 -20.01 -18.96 10.85
CA MET A 144 -19.63 -17.67 10.29
C MET A 144 -20.87 -16.81 10.09
N ASP A 145 -20.88 -15.68 10.73
CA ASP A 145 -21.86 -14.64 10.52
C ASP A 145 -21.79 -14.13 9.07
N GLU A 146 -22.89 -13.66 8.53
CA GLU A 146 -23.06 -13.12 7.18
C GLU A 146 -22.04 -12.02 6.80
N LYS A 147 -21.36 -11.43 7.77
CA LYS A 147 -20.35 -10.38 7.58
C LYS A 147 -19.21 -10.57 8.55
N THR A 148 -18.09 -11.00 8.03
CA THR A 148 -16.88 -11.21 8.84
C THR A 148 -15.79 -10.21 8.45
N TYR A 149 -15.09 -9.71 9.46
CA TYR A 149 -13.95 -8.82 9.30
C TYR A 149 -12.66 -9.63 9.43
N LEU A 150 -11.77 -9.50 8.48
CA LEU A 150 -10.45 -10.11 8.57
C LEU A 150 -9.40 -9.01 8.61
N THR A 151 -8.65 -8.96 9.70
CA THR A 151 -7.49 -8.08 9.84
C THR A 151 -6.23 -8.92 9.73
N THR A 152 -5.39 -8.59 8.75
CA THR A 152 -4.14 -9.29 8.49
C THR A 152 -2.97 -8.39 8.85
N PRO A 153 -2.23 -8.67 9.93
CA PRO A 153 -0.97 -7.98 10.20
C PRO A 153 0.02 -8.32 9.08
N SER A 154 0.86 -7.37 8.74
CA SER A 154 1.84 -7.51 7.67
C SER A 154 3.15 -6.87 8.08
N ALA A 155 4.23 -7.61 7.92
CA ALA A 155 5.59 -7.16 8.13
C ALA A 155 6.37 -7.38 6.84
N TYR A 156 6.66 -6.30 6.12
CA TYR A 156 7.38 -6.36 4.85
C TYR A 156 8.85 -6.06 5.02
N VAL A 157 9.69 -6.84 4.34
CA VAL A 157 11.01 -6.40 3.92
C VAL A 157 10.85 -5.71 2.58
N ASP A 158 11.26 -4.45 2.50
CA ASP A 158 11.11 -3.58 1.34
C ASP A 158 12.47 -3.41 0.66
N ILE A 159 12.48 -3.58 -0.66
CA ILE A 159 13.65 -3.37 -1.52
C ILE A 159 13.23 -2.44 -2.67
N PRO A 160 13.05 -1.14 -2.40
CA PRO A 160 12.69 -0.17 -3.44
C PRO A 160 13.93 0.41 -4.10
N VAL A 161 13.83 0.62 -5.40
CA VAL A 161 14.80 1.32 -6.22
C VAL A 161 14.10 2.26 -7.18
N GLY A 162 14.61 3.48 -7.34
CA GLY A 162 13.99 4.43 -8.23
C GLY A 162 14.86 5.64 -8.54
N ILE A 163 14.37 6.46 -9.44
CA ILE A 163 15.03 7.67 -9.91
C ILE A 163 14.31 8.87 -9.28
N ARG A 164 15.09 9.79 -8.77
CA ARG A 164 14.63 11.10 -8.32
C ARG A 164 14.98 12.14 -9.38
N TYR A 165 13.99 12.87 -9.83
CA TYR A 165 14.19 14.11 -10.58
C TYR A 165 14.10 15.30 -9.64
N LYS A 166 15.20 16.02 -9.47
CA LYS A 166 15.33 17.16 -8.58
C LYS A 166 15.05 18.45 -9.32
N GLY A 167 14.12 19.25 -8.81
CA GLY A 167 13.85 20.58 -9.30
C GLY A 167 14.96 21.60 -8.96
N PHE A 168 14.71 22.84 -9.26
CA PHE A 168 15.62 23.92 -8.88
C PHE A 168 15.62 24.10 -7.36
N ARG A 169 16.82 24.27 -6.80
CA ARG A 169 16.97 24.63 -5.40
C ARG A 169 16.65 26.13 -5.25
N HIS A 170 15.70 26.40 -4.36
CA HIS A 170 15.38 27.76 -3.96
C HIS A 170 15.78 27.95 -2.50
N TYR A 171 16.85 28.68 -2.25
CA TYR A 171 17.51 28.78 -0.94
C TYR A 171 17.82 27.36 -0.39
N ASN A 172 17.25 27.03 0.74
CA ASN A 172 17.47 25.73 1.42
C ASN A 172 16.38 24.71 1.13
N LEU A 173 15.55 24.93 0.11
CA LEU A 173 14.47 23.99 -0.28
C LEU A 173 14.67 23.54 -1.73
N ARG A 174 14.47 22.25 -1.97
CA ARG A 174 14.54 21.63 -3.29
C ARG A 174 13.42 20.62 -3.49
N PRO A 175 12.42 20.90 -4.33
CA PRO A 175 11.38 19.92 -4.64
C PRO A 175 11.93 18.80 -5.54
N PHE A 176 11.33 17.62 -5.44
CA PHE A 176 11.65 16.52 -6.33
C PHE A 176 10.45 15.63 -6.60
N VAL A 177 10.56 14.87 -7.68
CA VAL A 177 9.65 13.78 -8.05
C VAL A 177 10.43 12.46 -7.97
N TYR A 178 9.82 11.43 -7.43
CA TYR A 178 10.36 10.07 -7.39
C TYR A 178 9.52 9.14 -8.26
N LEU A 179 10.20 8.30 -9.04
CA LEU A 179 9.58 7.22 -9.80
C LEU A 179 10.44 5.97 -9.63
N GLY A 180 9.82 4.86 -9.22
CA GLY A 180 10.56 3.65 -8.92
C GLY A 180 9.72 2.39 -8.96
N ALA A 181 10.38 1.31 -8.57
CA ALA A 181 9.79 0.01 -8.34
C ALA A 181 10.26 -0.55 -7.00
N ALA A 182 9.42 -1.35 -6.37
CA ALA A 182 9.79 -2.03 -5.14
C ALA A 182 9.44 -3.51 -5.22
N TYR A 183 10.32 -4.31 -4.65
CA TYR A 183 10.03 -5.70 -4.33
C TYR A 183 9.80 -5.81 -2.84
N ARG A 184 8.67 -6.40 -2.45
CA ARG A 184 8.29 -6.58 -1.04
C ARG A 184 8.06 -8.03 -0.71
N MET A 185 8.59 -8.43 0.44
CA MET A 185 8.46 -9.78 0.97
C MET A 185 7.77 -9.72 2.34
N ASP A 186 6.62 -10.39 2.46
CA ASP A 186 5.85 -10.49 3.71
C ASP A 186 6.44 -11.58 4.60
N LEU A 187 6.90 -11.20 5.80
CA LEU A 187 7.46 -12.10 6.79
C LEU A 187 6.39 -12.77 7.66
N GLU A 188 5.24 -12.12 7.84
CA GLU A 188 4.14 -12.60 8.68
C GLU A 188 3.34 -13.75 8.05
N ASN A 189 3.47 -13.95 6.74
CA ASN A 189 2.71 -14.95 5.98
C ASN A 189 2.88 -16.41 6.47
N LYS A 190 3.81 -16.68 7.39
CA LYS A 190 3.95 -18.01 8.02
C LYS A 190 2.88 -18.28 9.08
N ARG A 191 2.32 -17.25 9.73
CA ARG A 191 1.32 -17.39 10.79
C ARG A 191 -0.11 -17.54 10.26
N ILE A 192 -0.30 -17.24 8.98
CA ILE A 192 -1.61 -17.30 8.30
C ILE A 192 -1.99 -18.75 7.91
N THR A 193 -1.27 -19.75 8.39
CA THR A 193 -1.58 -21.18 8.09
C THR A 193 -2.97 -21.60 8.60
N GLU A 194 -3.55 -20.86 9.52
CA GLU A 194 -4.93 -21.02 10.00
C GLU A 194 -5.91 -20.06 9.35
N SER A 195 -5.45 -19.13 8.52
CA SER A 195 -6.32 -18.16 7.88
C SER A 195 -7.01 -18.73 6.65
N VAL A 196 -8.21 -18.27 6.52
CA VAL A 196 -9.19 -18.68 5.51
C VAL A 196 -8.72 -18.40 4.07
N VAL A 197 -7.77 -17.46 3.88
CA VAL A 197 -7.25 -17.03 2.56
C VAL A 197 -5.74 -17.14 2.53
N HIS A 198 -5.18 -17.88 1.57
CA HIS A 198 -3.73 -17.98 1.39
C HIS A 198 -3.20 -16.88 0.47
N LEU A 199 -2.27 -16.10 0.99
CA LEU A 199 -1.63 -15.01 0.26
C LEU A 199 -0.21 -15.39 -0.18
N LYS A 200 0.22 -14.84 -1.32
CA LYS A 200 1.61 -14.90 -1.78
C LYS A 200 2.48 -14.02 -0.87
N LYS A 201 3.68 -14.51 -0.58
CA LYS A 201 4.65 -13.80 0.28
C LYS A 201 5.28 -12.58 -0.39
N ASN A 202 5.37 -12.61 -1.71
CA ASN A 202 6.15 -11.65 -2.47
C ASN A 202 5.26 -10.86 -3.42
N GLY A 203 5.56 -9.58 -3.56
CA GLY A 203 4.86 -8.71 -4.51
C GLY A 203 5.77 -7.66 -5.12
N GLY A 204 5.52 -7.37 -6.40
CA GLY A 204 6.12 -6.24 -7.11
C GLY A 204 5.21 -5.03 -7.06
N TYR A 205 5.81 -3.85 -6.92
CA TYR A 205 5.11 -2.56 -6.82
C TYR A 205 5.74 -1.54 -7.76
N ALA A 206 4.91 -0.72 -8.39
CA ALA A 206 5.34 0.52 -9.03
C ALA A 206 5.17 1.66 -8.03
N GLU A 207 6.13 2.58 -7.96
CA GLU A 207 6.14 3.65 -6.98
C GLU A 207 6.23 5.02 -7.63
N VAL A 208 5.46 5.96 -7.13
CA VAL A 208 5.54 7.37 -7.46
C VAL A 208 5.54 8.19 -6.18
N GLY A 209 6.37 9.21 -6.12
CA GLY A 209 6.49 10.08 -4.95
C GLY A 209 6.74 11.53 -5.31
N LEU A 210 6.36 12.39 -4.40
CA LEU A 210 6.66 13.81 -4.41
C LEU A 210 7.28 14.18 -3.08
N GLY A 211 8.32 15.00 -3.11
CA GLY A 211 8.98 15.37 -1.88
C GLY A 211 9.69 16.71 -1.95
N LEU A 212 10.15 17.12 -0.79
CA LEU A 212 10.85 18.37 -0.57
C LEU A 212 12.09 18.09 0.27
N ASP A 213 13.25 18.41 -0.28
CA ASP A 213 14.51 18.45 0.44
C ASP A 213 14.64 19.80 1.16
N SER A 214 15.00 19.77 2.43
CA SER A 214 15.32 20.91 3.26
C SER A 214 16.76 20.80 3.73
N TYR A 215 17.62 21.73 3.29
CA TYR A 215 19.03 21.75 3.67
C TYR A 215 19.18 22.50 5.01
N LEU A 216 19.30 21.72 6.08
CA LEU A 216 19.57 22.24 7.41
C LEU A 216 21.08 22.53 7.56
N GLU A 217 21.47 23.07 8.69
CA GLU A 217 22.85 23.44 8.93
C GLU A 217 23.83 22.25 8.90
N TYR A 218 23.38 21.09 9.39
CA TYR A 218 24.22 19.90 9.57
C TYR A 218 23.86 18.71 8.70
N PHE A 219 22.61 18.63 8.23
CA PHE A 219 22.10 17.50 7.45
C PHE A 219 20.98 17.92 6.53
N ARG A 220 20.72 17.09 5.52
CA ARG A 220 19.56 17.24 4.66
C ARG A 220 18.38 16.48 5.26
N PHE A 221 17.31 17.19 5.53
CA PHE A 221 16.03 16.63 5.90
C PHE A 221 15.14 16.57 4.67
N THR A 222 14.52 15.41 4.41
CA THR A 222 13.63 15.25 3.27
C THR A 222 12.29 14.73 3.75
N ALA A 223 11.21 15.38 3.32
CA ALA A 223 9.84 14.90 3.48
C ALA A 223 9.32 14.41 2.12
N GLU A 224 8.82 13.19 2.05
CA GLU A 224 8.33 12.56 0.82
C GLU A 224 6.98 11.88 1.07
N VAL A 225 6.03 12.11 0.17
CA VAL A 225 4.79 11.35 0.07
C VAL A 225 4.96 10.37 -1.07
N ARG A 226 4.83 9.06 -0.78
CA ARG A 226 5.01 7.99 -1.76
C ARG A 226 3.76 7.13 -1.85
N PHE A 227 3.34 6.86 -3.07
CA PHE A 227 2.30 5.89 -3.38
C PHE A 227 2.91 4.68 -4.09
N SER A 228 2.64 3.50 -3.58
CA SER A 228 3.09 2.22 -4.12
C SER A 228 1.89 1.43 -4.62
N TYR A 229 1.85 1.20 -5.92
CA TYR A 229 0.79 0.47 -6.60
C TYR A 229 1.19 -1.00 -6.77
N GLY A 230 0.43 -1.91 -6.18
CA GLY A 230 0.68 -3.35 -6.29
C GLY A 230 0.36 -3.89 -7.67
N LEU A 231 1.37 -4.46 -8.33
CA LEU A 231 1.27 -5.06 -9.65
C LEU A 231 0.89 -6.55 -9.60
N SER A 232 1.20 -7.21 -8.48
CA SER A 232 1.04 -8.66 -8.34
C SER A 232 -0.28 -9.01 -7.69
N ASN A 233 -0.98 -10.01 -8.25
CA ASN A 233 -2.09 -10.66 -7.56
C ASN A 233 -1.54 -11.50 -6.39
N LEU A 234 -1.97 -11.16 -5.18
CA LEU A 234 -1.50 -11.78 -3.94
C LEU A 234 -2.23 -13.08 -3.60
N ILE A 235 -3.31 -13.44 -4.30
CA ILE A 235 -4.06 -14.66 -4.03
C ILE A 235 -3.29 -15.89 -4.53
N ARG A 236 -3.35 -16.97 -3.75
CA ARG A 236 -2.95 -18.32 -4.15
C ARG A 236 -4.19 -19.19 -4.25
N HIS A 237 -4.60 -19.47 -5.48
CA HIS A 237 -5.74 -20.36 -5.73
C HIS A 237 -5.36 -21.85 -5.65
N ASP A 238 -4.08 -22.18 -5.83
CA ASP A 238 -3.61 -23.55 -6.08
C ASP A 238 -3.57 -24.45 -4.81
N ALA A 239 -3.63 -23.83 -3.64
CA ALA A 239 -3.41 -24.56 -2.38
C ALA A 239 -4.70 -25.16 -1.79
N ASP A 240 -5.88 -24.77 -2.26
CA ASP A 240 -7.11 -24.93 -1.48
C ASP A 240 -8.11 -25.95 -2.02
N ILE A 241 -7.94 -26.45 -3.24
CA ILE A 241 -8.85 -27.44 -3.85
C ILE A 241 -8.86 -28.76 -3.08
N ALA A 242 -7.77 -29.06 -2.35
CA ALA A 242 -7.63 -30.29 -1.56
C ALA A 242 -8.11 -30.21 -0.10
N LYS A 243 -8.54 -29.01 0.36
CA LYS A 243 -9.00 -28.81 1.74
C LYS A 243 -10.51 -28.86 1.86
N PRO A 244 -11.06 -29.20 3.06
CA PRO A 244 -12.52 -29.35 3.26
C PRO A 244 -13.32 -28.06 3.11
N THR A 245 -12.68 -26.90 2.91
CA THR A 245 -13.34 -25.60 2.70
C THR A 245 -12.65 -24.79 1.60
N PRO A 246 -12.72 -25.21 0.31
CA PRO A 246 -12.03 -24.53 -0.80
C PRO A 246 -12.60 -23.14 -1.13
N TYR A 247 -13.79 -22.80 -0.61
CA TYR A 247 -14.54 -21.59 -1.02
C TYR A 247 -13.85 -20.29 -0.63
N TYR A 248 -13.08 -20.32 0.42
CA TYR A 248 -12.49 -19.08 0.97
C TYR A 248 -11.36 -18.51 0.09
N GLY A 249 -10.61 -19.36 -0.62
CA GLY A 249 -9.62 -18.94 -1.59
C GLY A 249 -10.21 -18.27 -2.83
N TYR A 250 -11.52 -18.42 -3.05
CA TYR A 250 -12.23 -17.95 -4.22
C TYR A 250 -13.26 -16.85 -3.92
N ILE A 251 -13.15 -16.16 -2.77
CA ILE A 251 -14.02 -15.03 -2.42
C ILE A 251 -13.94 -13.92 -3.45
N PHE A 252 -12.73 -13.67 -3.97
CA PHE A 252 -12.47 -12.63 -4.95
C PHE A 252 -11.55 -13.14 -6.07
N LYS A 253 -11.66 -12.53 -7.24
CA LYS A 253 -10.88 -12.87 -8.42
C LYS A 253 -9.42 -12.44 -8.27
N GLU A 254 -9.19 -11.21 -7.82
CA GLU A 254 -7.87 -10.63 -7.66
C GLU A 254 -7.78 -9.81 -6.39
N LEU A 255 -6.65 -9.90 -5.73
CA LEU A 255 -6.30 -9.12 -4.56
C LEU A 255 -4.93 -8.50 -4.75
N ASN A 256 -4.88 -7.20 -4.90
CA ASN A 256 -3.65 -6.44 -4.97
C ASN A 256 -3.52 -5.57 -3.72
N SER A 257 -2.33 -5.10 -3.42
CA SER A 257 -2.09 -4.22 -2.28
C SER A 257 -1.54 -2.89 -2.74
N ASN A 258 -2.13 -1.81 -2.25
CA ASN A 258 -1.60 -0.47 -2.41
C ASN A 258 -1.08 0.01 -1.07
N ILE A 259 0.00 0.81 -1.09
CA ILE A 259 0.59 1.37 0.11
C ILE A 259 0.80 2.86 -0.10
N PHE A 260 0.31 3.64 0.83
CA PHE A 260 0.59 5.06 0.92
C PHE A 260 1.55 5.30 2.07
N THR A 261 2.64 6.05 1.84
CA THR A 261 3.68 6.27 2.84
C THR A 261 4.07 7.74 2.89
N LEU A 262 4.10 8.29 4.10
CA LEU A 262 4.74 9.57 4.41
C LEU A 262 6.10 9.28 5.01
N ILE A 263 7.18 9.69 4.35
CA ILE A 263 8.55 9.31 4.69
C ILE A 263 9.37 10.55 5.02
N PHE A 264 10.18 10.43 6.06
CA PHE A 264 11.13 11.45 6.49
C PHE A 264 12.54 10.86 6.44
N TYR A 265 13.41 11.47 5.64
CA TYR A 265 14.80 11.05 5.49
C TYR A 265 15.73 12.01 6.20
N PHE A 266 16.83 11.46 6.69
CA PHE A 266 17.91 12.14 7.38
C PHE A 266 19.23 11.72 6.71
N GLU A 267 19.79 12.59 5.89
CA GLU A 267 20.98 12.33 5.05
C GLU A 267 22.11 13.33 5.30
#